data_02ec2390029342af2936ef7a5fecdcce
#
_entry.id   02ec2390029342af2936ef7a5fecdcce
#
_cell.length_a   1.000
_cell.length_b   1.000
_cell.length_c   1.000
_cell.angle_alpha   90.00
_cell.angle_beta   90.00
_cell.angle_gamma   90.00
#
_symmetry.space_group_name_H-M   'P 1'
#
loop_
_entity.id
_entity.type
_entity.pdbx_description
1 polymer ?
#
loop_
_entity_poly.entity_id
_entity_poly.type
_entity_poly.pdbx_seq_one_letter_code
_entity_poly.pdbx_strand_id
1 'polypeptide(L)'
;MITTTNISSRNWLGPYRVFAIFALMVLTLLSLSRIGLLLWQWPRVEGSGNVGWMLLQGVRADLILVGLLLAVPVLLAPVLALPKLSKFWRGFALIWSLIALTLVIFIELSTPSFVAQYDIRPNRLYIEYLKYPKEVFSTLWQGFRGPLIGGTLLTFLLVWAGVRVLGAQAKQMRPFSVLKLCLTWPLVVIVVFISIRSTFDHRPANPALFAITSDSLVNSLIINSPYSVLYAAYSMRYEARSSEIYGKLDEAQMVKLALDWPWLKNYEFKNPDYPTLHQQQATVQRDKPLNLVIVLQESLGATFVESLGGVPVTPELEKLKSEGIWFEQLYATGTRSVRGIEAVVAGYYPTPAQSTVKLANSQQNFTTVASILKSQGYQTQFVYGGEAHFDNMRGFFT
;
A
#
# COMPACT_ATOMS: atom_id res chain seq x y z
N MET A 1 54.61 -26.80 -21.12
CA MET A 1 54.27 -25.61 -20.33
C MET A 1 52.93 -25.11 -20.82
N ILE A 2 51.86 -25.53 -20.18
CA ILE A 2 50.51 -25.10 -20.52
C ILE A 2 50.25 -23.85 -19.69
N THR A 3 50.29 -22.69 -20.32
CA THR A 3 49.90 -21.41 -19.70
C THR A 3 48.40 -21.45 -19.46
N THR A 4 47.98 -21.64 -18.23
CA THR A 4 46.64 -21.43 -17.75
C THR A 4 46.33 -19.91 -17.88
N THR A 5 45.64 -19.55 -18.93
CA THR A 5 45.05 -18.22 -19.07
C THR A 5 44.05 -18.01 -17.93
N ASN A 6 44.50 -17.28 -16.93
CA ASN A 6 43.66 -16.74 -15.87
C ASN A 6 42.58 -15.90 -16.52
N ILE A 7 41.37 -16.41 -16.65
CA ILE A 7 40.18 -15.65 -17.00
C ILE A 7 39.98 -14.66 -15.88
N SER A 8 40.59 -13.48 -16.02
CA SER A 8 40.35 -12.33 -15.18
C SER A 8 38.85 -12.09 -15.22
N SER A 9 38.16 -12.47 -14.16
CA SER A 9 36.73 -12.20 -13.98
C SER A 9 36.51 -10.71 -14.26
N ARG A 10 35.96 -10.39 -15.41
CA ARG A 10 35.68 -9.02 -15.87
C ARG A 10 34.97 -8.29 -14.74
N ASN A 11 35.63 -7.32 -14.14
CA ASN A 11 35.08 -6.51 -13.04
C ASN A 11 34.09 -5.47 -13.61
N TRP A 12 33.00 -5.98 -14.21
CA TRP A 12 32.00 -5.17 -14.89
C TRP A 12 31.11 -4.38 -13.92
N LEU A 13 30.85 -4.93 -12.71
CA LEU A 13 30.05 -4.28 -11.68
C LEU A 13 30.82 -3.21 -10.88
N GLY A 14 32.14 -3.29 -10.84
CA GLY A 14 33.01 -2.29 -10.18
C GLY A 14 32.54 -1.87 -8.77
N PRO A 15 32.30 -0.55 -8.57
CA PRO A 15 31.87 0.00 -7.29
C PRO A 15 30.42 -0.34 -6.91
N TYR A 16 29.63 -0.88 -7.81
CA TYR A 16 28.22 -1.27 -7.58
C TYR A 16 28.05 -2.75 -7.19
N ARG A 17 29.13 -3.52 -7.14
CA ARG A 17 29.10 -4.98 -6.98
C ARG A 17 28.32 -5.44 -5.75
N VAL A 18 28.56 -4.86 -4.57
CA VAL A 18 27.86 -5.21 -3.33
C VAL A 18 26.36 -4.92 -3.47
N PHE A 19 26.00 -3.80 -4.03
CA PHE A 19 24.59 -3.41 -4.21
C PHE A 19 23.85 -4.30 -5.21
N ALA A 20 24.50 -4.73 -6.28
CA ALA A 20 23.89 -5.64 -7.25
C ALA A 20 23.62 -7.04 -6.63
N ILE A 21 24.54 -7.57 -5.84
CA ILE A 21 24.34 -8.83 -5.16
C ILE A 21 23.31 -8.69 -4.03
N PHE A 22 23.33 -7.58 -3.28
CA PHE A 22 22.31 -7.24 -2.30
C PHE A 22 20.91 -7.21 -2.94
N ALA A 23 20.76 -6.52 -4.07
CA ALA A 23 19.49 -6.46 -4.80
C ALA A 23 18.98 -7.85 -5.18
N LEU A 24 19.86 -8.70 -5.71
CA LEU A 24 19.52 -10.09 -6.07
C LEU A 24 19.09 -10.89 -4.83
N MET A 25 19.80 -10.77 -3.71
CA MET A 25 19.45 -11.45 -2.46
C MET A 25 18.08 -11.02 -1.95
N VAL A 26 17.80 -9.71 -1.94
CA VAL A 26 16.49 -9.17 -1.51
C VAL A 26 15.38 -9.67 -2.44
N LEU A 27 15.54 -9.57 -3.75
CA LEU A 27 14.54 -10.06 -4.73
C LEU A 27 14.26 -11.56 -4.55
N THR A 28 15.31 -12.37 -4.35
CA THR A 28 15.16 -13.81 -4.11
C THR A 28 14.41 -14.08 -2.80
N LEU A 29 14.78 -13.41 -1.71
CA LEU A 29 14.15 -13.56 -0.40
C LEU A 29 12.66 -13.21 -0.47
N LEU A 30 12.33 -12.06 -1.04
CA LEU A 30 10.94 -11.57 -1.13
C LEU A 30 10.08 -12.45 -2.04
N SER A 31 10.64 -12.93 -3.15
CA SER A 31 9.94 -13.84 -4.05
C SER A 31 9.66 -15.19 -3.39
N LEU A 32 10.63 -15.75 -2.64
CA LEU A 32 10.45 -17.00 -1.90
C LEU A 32 9.41 -16.84 -0.77
N SER A 33 9.50 -15.74 -0.02
CA SER A 33 8.50 -15.40 1.03
C SER A 33 7.10 -15.30 0.44
N ARG A 34 6.94 -14.59 -0.67
CA ARG A 34 5.66 -14.45 -1.37
C ARG A 34 5.11 -15.80 -1.81
N ILE A 35 5.92 -16.63 -2.45
CA ILE A 35 5.49 -17.98 -2.87
C ILE A 35 5.01 -18.77 -1.65
N GLY A 36 5.78 -18.75 -0.55
CA GLY A 36 5.39 -19.43 0.69
C GLY A 36 4.07 -18.93 1.27
N LEU A 37 3.84 -17.61 1.29
CA LEU A 37 2.60 -17.01 1.79
C LEU A 37 1.40 -17.32 0.87
N LEU A 38 1.56 -17.26 -0.45
CA LEU A 38 0.52 -17.63 -1.40
C LEU A 38 0.15 -19.11 -1.30
N LEU A 39 1.13 -20.00 -1.11
CA LEU A 39 0.89 -21.42 -0.88
C LEU A 39 0.18 -21.67 0.45
N TRP A 40 0.55 -20.95 1.50
CA TRP A 40 -0.12 -21.04 2.81
C TRP A 40 -1.58 -20.62 2.75
N GLN A 41 -1.90 -19.58 1.95
CA GLN A 41 -3.24 -19.05 1.76
C GLN A 41 -3.92 -19.56 0.48
N TRP A 42 -3.49 -20.73 -0.02
CA TRP A 42 -3.91 -21.27 -1.32
C TRP A 42 -5.42 -21.28 -1.55
N PRO A 43 -6.29 -21.68 -0.58
CA PRO A 43 -7.73 -21.70 -0.79
C PRO A 43 -8.32 -20.34 -1.20
N ARG A 44 -7.72 -19.23 -0.75
CA ARG A 44 -8.15 -17.87 -1.13
C ARG A 44 -7.51 -17.44 -2.44
N VAL A 45 -6.28 -17.84 -2.67
CA VAL A 45 -5.50 -17.48 -3.87
C VAL A 45 -6.08 -18.14 -5.12
N GLU A 46 -6.45 -19.42 -5.05
CA GLU A 46 -7.01 -20.19 -6.17
C GLU A 46 -8.28 -19.55 -6.72
N GLY A 47 -9.16 -19.05 -5.87
CA GLY A 47 -10.40 -18.35 -6.24
C GLY A 47 -10.21 -16.89 -6.71
N SER A 48 -9.03 -16.32 -6.54
CA SER A 48 -8.80 -14.88 -6.70
C SER A 48 -8.23 -14.45 -8.07
N GLY A 49 -7.89 -15.40 -8.98
CA GLY A 49 -7.45 -15.06 -10.33
C GLY A 49 -6.09 -15.65 -10.73
N ASN A 50 -5.38 -14.98 -11.65
CA ASN A 50 -4.15 -15.50 -12.25
C ASN A 50 -2.93 -15.36 -11.33
N VAL A 51 -2.49 -16.46 -10.74
CA VAL A 51 -1.32 -16.52 -9.83
C VAL A 51 -0.02 -16.06 -10.51
N GLY A 52 0.18 -16.41 -11.79
CA GLY A 52 1.35 -15.96 -12.56
C GLY A 52 1.42 -14.43 -12.65
N TRP A 53 0.27 -13.79 -12.84
CA TRP A 53 0.19 -12.33 -12.83
C TRP A 53 0.47 -11.73 -11.45
N MET A 54 -0.05 -12.34 -10.37
CA MET A 54 0.24 -11.93 -8.99
C MET A 54 1.75 -11.99 -8.68
N LEU A 55 2.42 -13.07 -9.10
CA LEU A 55 3.87 -13.22 -8.92
C LEU A 55 4.64 -12.15 -9.70
N LEU A 56 4.26 -11.86 -10.94
CA LEU A 56 4.90 -10.82 -11.76
C LEU A 56 4.72 -9.43 -11.13
N GLN A 57 3.51 -9.09 -10.69
CA GLN A 57 3.25 -7.84 -9.98
C GLN A 57 4.01 -7.77 -8.64
N GLY A 58 4.17 -8.91 -7.98
CA GLY A 58 4.98 -9.00 -6.77
C GLY A 58 6.45 -8.68 -7.00
N VAL A 59 7.07 -9.22 -8.05
CA VAL A 59 8.46 -8.86 -8.42
C VAL A 59 8.56 -7.37 -8.73
N ARG A 60 7.54 -6.79 -9.36
CA ARG A 60 7.47 -5.35 -9.62
C ARG A 60 7.45 -4.53 -8.32
N ALA A 61 6.67 -4.97 -7.30
CA ALA A 61 6.68 -4.35 -5.97
C ALA A 61 8.04 -4.50 -5.26
N ASP A 62 8.72 -5.64 -5.45
CA ASP A 62 10.06 -5.87 -4.88
C ASP A 62 11.11 -4.94 -5.51
N LEU A 63 11.00 -4.68 -6.81
CA LEU A 63 11.87 -3.72 -7.51
C LEU A 63 11.67 -2.29 -6.98
N ILE A 64 10.45 -1.90 -6.59
CA ILE A 64 10.21 -0.61 -5.94
C ILE A 64 11.01 -0.53 -4.64
N LEU A 65 10.90 -1.54 -3.76
CA LEU A 65 11.64 -1.56 -2.50
C LEU A 65 13.15 -1.51 -2.72
N VAL A 66 13.67 -2.38 -3.61
CA VAL A 66 15.11 -2.40 -3.95
C VAL A 66 15.57 -1.03 -4.46
N GLY A 67 14.79 -0.41 -5.34
CA GLY A 67 15.07 0.94 -5.82
C GLY A 67 15.15 1.98 -4.69
N LEU A 68 14.19 1.96 -3.76
CA LEU A 68 14.20 2.84 -2.59
C LEU A 68 15.43 2.63 -1.70
N LEU A 69 15.81 1.37 -1.44
CA LEU A 69 16.98 1.02 -0.63
C LEU A 69 18.30 1.42 -1.33
N LEU A 70 18.33 1.42 -2.66
CA LEU A 70 19.52 1.79 -3.44
C LEU A 70 19.56 3.28 -3.79
N ALA A 71 18.50 4.05 -3.60
CA ALA A 71 18.47 5.46 -3.97
C ALA A 71 19.57 6.28 -3.31
N VAL A 72 19.73 6.16 -1.99
CA VAL A 72 20.78 6.89 -1.24
C VAL A 72 22.20 6.50 -1.68
N PRO A 73 22.58 5.21 -1.72
CA PRO A 73 23.88 4.81 -2.26
C PRO A 73 24.14 5.32 -3.68
N VAL A 74 23.16 5.21 -4.56
CA VAL A 74 23.33 5.64 -5.95
C VAL A 74 23.54 7.14 -6.06
N LEU A 75 22.81 7.95 -5.29
CA LEU A 75 23.01 9.40 -5.24
C LEU A 75 24.37 9.79 -4.69
N LEU A 76 24.93 9.04 -3.74
CA LEU A 76 26.25 9.29 -3.14
C LEU A 76 27.42 8.76 -3.99
N ALA A 77 27.16 7.86 -4.94
CA ALA A 77 28.21 7.19 -5.73
C ALA A 77 29.15 8.14 -6.48
N PRO A 78 28.71 9.26 -7.11
CA PRO A 78 29.62 10.17 -7.83
C PRO A 78 30.76 10.71 -6.97
N VAL A 79 30.50 10.87 -5.66
CA VAL A 79 31.46 11.41 -4.71
C VAL A 79 32.21 10.28 -3.99
N LEU A 80 31.49 9.33 -3.41
CA LEU A 80 32.05 8.32 -2.52
C LEU A 80 32.69 7.14 -3.25
N ALA A 81 32.26 6.83 -4.49
CA ALA A 81 32.82 5.73 -5.26
C ALA A 81 34.09 6.10 -6.05
N LEU A 82 34.61 7.29 -5.86
CA LEU A 82 35.86 7.72 -6.46
C LEU A 82 37.05 6.82 -6.02
N PRO A 83 38.09 6.65 -6.87
CA PRO A 83 39.22 5.78 -6.54
C PRO A 83 39.91 6.12 -5.21
N LYS A 84 40.02 7.39 -4.87
CA LYS A 84 40.62 7.88 -3.61
C LYS A 84 39.82 7.48 -2.36
N LEU A 85 38.48 7.35 -2.49
CA LEU A 85 37.54 7.00 -1.40
C LEU A 85 37.11 5.54 -1.45
N SER A 86 37.72 4.69 -2.27
CA SER A 86 37.28 3.32 -2.53
C SER A 86 37.22 2.44 -1.29
N LYS A 87 38.11 2.63 -0.30
CA LYS A 87 38.06 1.90 0.99
C LYS A 87 36.82 2.29 1.81
N PHE A 88 36.53 3.58 1.90
CA PHE A 88 35.34 4.10 2.58
C PHE A 88 34.06 3.63 1.89
N TRP A 89 33.99 3.76 0.56
CA TRP A 89 32.86 3.30 -0.24
C TRP A 89 32.55 1.82 -0.03
N ARG A 90 33.59 0.98 0.03
CA ARG A 90 33.43 -0.45 0.29
C ARG A 90 32.83 -0.72 1.68
N GLY A 91 33.32 -0.04 2.72
CA GLY A 91 32.78 -0.12 4.07
C GLY A 91 31.32 0.34 4.13
N PHE A 92 31.03 1.50 3.55
CA PHE A 92 29.67 2.05 3.45
C PHE A 92 28.71 1.08 2.74
N ALA A 93 29.12 0.57 1.56
CA ALA A 93 28.29 -0.34 0.78
C ALA A 93 27.96 -1.63 1.57
N LEU A 94 28.94 -2.17 2.29
CA LEU A 94 28.73 -3.37 3.10
C LEU A 94 27.78 -3.10 4.27
N ILE A 95 28.07 -2.06 5.06
CA ILE A 95 27.26 -1.73 6.26
C ILE A 95 25.83 -1.36 5.86
N TRP A 96 25.64 -0.50 4.86
CA TRP A 96 24.34 -0.13 4.35
C TRP A 96 23.51 -1.33 3.91
N SER A 97 24.13 -2.20 3.08
CA SER A 97 23.43 -3.38 2.57
C SER A 97 23.09 -4.38 3.68
N LEU A 98 23.94 -4.54 4.70
CA LEU A 98 23.66 -5.42 5.83
C LEU A 98 22.52 -4.88 6.71
N ILE A 99 22.51 -3.57 7.01
CA ILE A 99 21.42 -2.95 7.78
C ILE A 99 20.11 -3.11 7.02
N ALA A 100 20.10 -2.76 5.72
CA ALA A 100 18.91 -2.88 4.89
C ALA A 100 18.41 -4.33 4.78
N LEU A 101 19.32 -5.29 4.56
CA LEU A 101 19.00 -6.72 4.51
C LEU A 101 18.40 -7.22 5.82
N THR A 102 18.98 -6.82 6.96
CA THR A 102 18.49 -7.20 8.30
C THR A 102 17.07 -6.70 8.53
N LEU A 103 16.77 -5.44 8.16
CA LEU A 103 15.43 -4.88 8.28
C LEU A 103 14.44 -5.60 7.37
N VAL A 104 14.82 -5.88 6.13
CA VAL A 104 13.95 -6.63 5.18
C VAL A 104 13.65 -8.03 5.74
N ILE A 105 14.65 -8.77 6.19
CA ILE A 105 14.48 -10.12 6.77
C ILE A 105 13.57 -10.05 7.99
N PHE A 106 13.83 -9.14 8.92
CA PHE A 106 13.06 -9.02 10.16
C PHE A 106 11.58 -8.73 9.91
N ILE A 107 11.27 -7.75 9.07
CA ILE A 107 9.89 -7.39 8.76
C ILE A 107 9.19 -8.53 7.99
N GLU A 108 9.87 -9.18 7.05
CA GLU A 108 9.27 -10.24 6.23
C GLU A 108 9.02 -11.51 7.05
N LEU A 109 9.92 -11.89 7.96
CA LEU A 109 9.75 -13.04 8.85
C LEU A 109 8.68 -12.83 9.93
N SER A 110 8.35 -11.59 10.28
CA SER A 110 7.22 -11.29 11.17
C SER A 110 5.85 -11.38 10.46
N THR A 111 5.84 -11.41 9.13
CA THR A 111 4.62 -11.37 8.31
C THR A 111 3.65 -12.53 8.58
N PRO A 112 4.06 -13.81 8.67
CA PRO A 112 3.12 -14.91 8.89
C PRO A 112 2.31 -14.75 10.18
N SER A 113 2.96 -14.38 11.28
CA SER A 113 2.28 -14.16 12.56
C SER A 113 1.31 -12.97 12.49
N PHE A 114 1.69 -11.91 11.78
CA PHE A 114 0.84 -10.74 11.60
C PHE A 114 -0.38 -11.04 10.71
N VAL A 115 -0.17 -11.78 9.63
CA VAL A 115 -1.27 -12.24 8.75
C VAL A 115 -2.23 -13.18 9.50
N ALA A 116 -1.71 -14.10 10.30
CA ALA A 116 -2.54 -15.01 11.09
C ALA A 116 -3.45 -14.27 12.11
N GLN A 117 -2.99 -13.12 12.61
CA GLN A 117 -3.72 -12.35 13.63
C GLN A 117 -4.64 -11.28 13.03
N TYR A 118 -4.24 -10.63 11.94
CA TYR A 118 -4.92 -9.44 11.41
C TYR A 118 -5.47 -9.61 10.00
N ASP A 119 -5.28 -10.76 9.38
CA ASP A 119 -5.70 -11.04 7.99
C ASP A 119 -5.17 -10.03 6.97
N ILE A 120 -4.00 -9.45 7.23
CA ILE A 120 -3.31 -8.48 6.37
C ILE A 120 -1.81 -8.48 6.63
N ARG A 121 -0.99 -8.05 5.65
CA ARG A 121 0.45 -7.82 5.86
C ARG A 121 0.74 -6.69 6.86
N PRO A 122 1.94 -6.69 7.48
CA PRO A 122 2.44 -5.57 8.27
C PRO A 122 2.20 -4.22 7.59
N ASN A 123 1.52 -3.34 8.30
CA ASN A 123 1.07 -2.03 7.84
C ASN A 123 1.22 -0.98 8.95
N ARG A 124 0.30 -0.02 9.02
CA ARG A 124 0.26 0.99 10.09
C ARG A 124 0.24 0.39 11.49
N LEU A 125 -0.56 -0.65 11.73
CA LEU A 125 -0.64 -1.31 13.05
C LEU A 125 0.73 -1.84 13.50
N TYR A 126 1.52 -2.38 12.56
CA TYR A 126 2.87 -2.84 12.84
C TYR A 126 3.76 -1.71 13.39
N ILE A 127 3.64 -0.49 12.82
CA ILE A 127 4.39 0.69 13.30
C ILE A 127 3.88 1.15 14.66
N GLU A 128 2.57 1.12 14.88
CA GLU A 128 1.96 1.48 16.16
C GLU A 128 2.40 0.55 17.29
N TYR A 129 2.51 -0.74 17.02
CA TYR A 129 3.05 -1.71 17.98
C TYR A 129 4.52 -1.50 18.33
N LEU A 130 5.33 -1.01 17.41
CA LEU A 130 6.72 -0.67 17.73
C LEU A 130 6.88 0.45 18.77
N LYS A 131 5.82 1.22 19.04
CA LYS A 131 5.79 2.22 20.12
C LYS A 131 5.69 1.60 21.51
N TYR A 132 5.23 0.36 21.61
CA TYR A 132 5.00 -0.37 22.87
C TYR A 132 5.81 -1.67 22.93
N PRO A 133 7.16 -1.60 22.92
CA PRO A 133 7.98 -2.79 22.74
C PRO A 133 7.89 -3.81 23.89
N LYS A 134 7.59 -3.36 25.13
CA LYS A 134 7.45 -4.25 26.28
C LYS A 134 6.19 -5.09 26.19
N GLU A 135 5.06 -4.45 25.88
CA GLU A 135 3.76 -5.08 25.72
C GLU A 135 3.78 -6.07 24.54
N VAL A 136 4.34 -5.66 23.42
CA VAL A 136 4.49 -6.51 22.23
C VAL A 136 5.35 -7.72 22.54
N PHE A 137 6.50 -7.53 23.19
CA PHE A 137 7.37 -8.65 23.56
C PHE A 137 6.67 -9.62 24.53
N SER A 138 5.95 -9.09 25.53
CA SER A 138 5.17 -9.90 26.47
C SER A 138 4.11 -10.74 25.76
N THR A 139 3.36 -10.14 24.84
CA THR A 139 2.33 -10.82 24.04
C THR A 139 2.93 -11.91 23.15
N LEU A 140 4.03 -11.59 22.45
CA LEU A 140 4.72 -12.55 21.60
C LEU A 140 5.31 -13.71 22.43
N TRP A 141 5.83 -13.43 23.62
CA TRP A 141 6.38 -14.45 24.50
C TRP A 141 5.30 -15.36 25.08
N GLN A 142 4.12 -14.85 25.40
CA GLN A 142 3.02 -15.63 25.96
C GLN A 142 2.26 -16.43 24.89
N GLY A 143 1.95 -15.82 23.76
CA GLY A 143 1.08 -16.41 22.72
C GLY A 143 1.82 -17.01 21.52
N PHE A 144 3.03 -16.53 21.21
CA PHE A 144 3.75 -16.85 19.95
C PHE A 144 5.19 -17.26 20.15
N ARG A 145 5.52 -17.99 21.21
CA ARG A 145 6.91 -18.39 21.54
C ARG A 145 7.61 -19.12 20.39
N GLY A 146 6.93 -20.08 19.77
CA GLY A 146 7.50 -20.87 18.66
C GLY A 146 7.90 -19.98 17.48
N PRO A 147 6.98 -19.21 16.90
CA PRO A 147 7.28 -18.22 15.84
C PRO A 147 8.34 -17.19 16.24
N LEU A 148 8.33 -16.71 17.49
CA LEU A 148 9.31 -15.73 17.96
C LEU A 148 10.73 -16.32 17.98
N ILE A 149 10.92 -17.50 18.58
CA ILE A 149 12.22 -18.17 18.66
C ILE A 149 12.68 -18.59 17.26
N GLY A 150 11.82 -19.26 16.49
CA GLY A 150 12.12 -19.72 15.13
C GLY A 150 12.46 -18.57 14.19
N GLY A 151 11.66 -17.50 14.20
CA GLY A 151 11.89 -16.30 13.42
C GLY A 151 13.18 -15.59 13.78
N THR A 152 13.49 -15.50 15.08
CA THR A 152 14.75 -14.92 15.56
C THR A 152 15.96 -15.74 15.09
N LEU A 153 15.94 -17.06 15.28
CA LEU A 153 17.02 -17.95 14.83
C LEU A 153 17.23 -17.89 13.32
N LEU A 154 16.12 -17.91 12.56
CA LEU A 154 16.18 -17.79 11.09
C LEU A 154 16.71 -16.42 10.67
N THR A 155 16.35 -15.34 11.36
CA THR A 155 16.90 -14.01 11.12
C THR A 155 18.42 -14.01 11.30
N PHE A 156 18.91 -14.55 12.40
CA PHE A 156 20.36 -14.66 12.65
C PHE A 156 21.07 -15.47 11.56
N LEU A 157 20.50 -16.60 11.15
CA LEU A 157 21.07 -17.45 10.10
C LEU A 157 21.14 -16.72 8.75
N LEU A 158 20.08 -16.07 8.35
CA LEU A 158 20.00 -15.34 7.07
C LEU A 158 20.94 -14.11 7.08
N VAL A 159 21.00 -13.38 8.18
CA VAL A 159 21.91 -12.23 8.33
C VAL A 159 23.35 -12.72 8.33
N TRP A 160 23.69 -13.82 9.02
CA TRP A 160 25.01 -14.44 8.98
C TRP A 160 25.43 -14.84 7.55
N ALA A 161 24.52 -15.46 6.80
CA ALA A 161 24.75 -15.77 5.39
C ALA A 161 24.98 -14.50 4.55
N GLY A 162 24.17 -13.45 4.80
CA GLY A 162 24.33 -12.12 4.20
C GLY A 162 25.72 -11.52 4.46
N VAL A 163 26.20 -11.57 5.72
CA VAL A 163 27.54 -11.09 6.09
C VAL A 163 28.62 -11.84 5.31
N ARG A 164 28.49 -13.18 5.19
CA ARG A 164 29.46 -14.00 4.43
C ARG A 164 29.47 -13.65 2.96
N VAL A 165 28.28 -13.58 2.33
CA VAL A 165 28.15 -13.32 0.90
C VAL A 165 28.58 -11.89 0.57
N LEU A 166 27.99 -10.89 1.22
CA LEU A 166 28.27 -9.47 0.93
C LEU A 166 29.69 -9.08 1.34
N GLY A 167 30.22 -9.65 2.43
CA GLY A 167 31.61 -9.45 2.85
C GLY A 167 32.61 -9.99 1.82
N ALA A 168 32.34 -11.16 1.22
CA ALA A 168 33.16 -11.70 0.14
C ALA A 168 33.10 -10.82 -1.11
N GLN A 169 31.94 -10.29 -1.46
CA GLN A 169 31.76 -9.38 -2.59
C GLN A 169 32.44 -8.01 -2.34
N ALA A 170 32.38 -7.51 -1.12
CA ALA A 170 33.05 -6.26 -0.75
C ALA A 170 34.58 -6.34 -0.92
N LYS A 171 35.19 -7.50 -0.60
CA LYS A 171 36.62 -7.72 -0.85
C LYS A 171 37.00 -7.66 -2.34
N GLN A 172 36.10 -8.08 -3.22
CA GLN A 172 36.28 -8.08 -4.67
C GLN A 172 35.90 -6.77 -5.35
N MET A 173 35.34 -5.83 -4.61
CA MET A 173 34.89 -4.53 -5.10
C MET A 173 36.09 -3.66 -5.52
N ARG A 174 36.08 -3.18 -6.74
CA ARG A 174 37.16 -2.31 -7.28
C ARG A 174 36.57 -1.00 -7.79
N PRO A 175 37.24 0.13 -7.61
CA PRO A 175 36.79 1.40 -8.15
C PRO A 175 36.83 1.38 -9.69
N PHE A 176 35.98 2.18 -10.32
CA PHE A 176 36.11 2.54 -11.71
C PHE A 176 37.03 3.76 -11.86
N SER A 177 37.58 3.98 -13.08
CA SER A 177 38.12 5.27 -13.42
C SER A 177 37.01 6.33 -13.33
N VAL A 178 37.39 7.58 -13.13
CA VAL A 178 36.44 8.71 -13.05
C VAL A 178 35.55 8.76 -14.28
N LEU A 179 36.14 8.65 -15.48
CA LEU A 179 35.38 8.65 -16.74
C LEU A 179 34.34 7.49 -16.77
N LYS A 180 34.74 6.28 -16.40
CA LYS A 180 33.83 5.13 -16.39
C LYS A 180 32.72 5.31 -15.35
N LEU A 181 33.01 5.88 -14.18
CA LEU A 181 32.03 6.21 -13.17
C LEU A 181 31.00 7.23 -13.70
N CYS A 182 31.49 8.33 -14.35
CA CYS A 182 30.62 9.34 -14.95
C CYS A 182 29.71 8.78 -16.06
N LEU A 183 30.18 7.81 -16.83
CA LEU A 183 29.36 7.17 -17.88
C LEU A 183 28.36 6.16 -17.33
N THR A 184 28.73 5.39 -16.29
CA THR A 184 27.85 4.33 -15.74
C THR A 184 26.85 4.85 -14.72
N TRP A 185 27.18 5.91 -13.99
CA TRP A 185 26.31 6.44 -12.94
C TRP A 185 24.94 6.90 -13.45
N PRO A 186 24.80 7.68 -14.55
CA PRO A 186 23.48 8.07 -15.06
C PRO A 186 22.61 6.86 -15.42
N LEU A 187 23.22 5.81 -15.98
CA LEU A 187 22.50 4.59 -16.30
C LEU A 187 21.95 3.88 -15.04
N VAL A 188 22.76 3.84 -13.98
CA VAL A 188 22.32 3.27 -12.68
C VAL A 188 21.22 4.12 -12.06
N VAL A 189 21.32 5.46 -12.14
CA VAL A 189 20.26 6.38 -11.69
C VAL A 189 18.95 6.12 -12.44
N ILE A 190 19.01 5.98 -13.76
CA ILE A 190 17.82 5.69 -14.58
C ILE A 190 17.19 4.36 -14.17
N VAL A 191 17.98 3.30 -14.00
CA VAL A 191 17.49 2.00 -13.55
C VAL A 191 16.80 2.09 -12.19
N VAL A 192 17.42 2.75 -11.22
CA VAL A 192 16.84 2.94 -9.88
C VAL A 192 15.58 3.79 -9.95
N PHE A 193 15.57 4.86 -10.73
CA PHE A 193 14.41 5.72 -10.92
C PHE A 193 13.22 4.97 -11.54
N ILE A 194 13.46 4.19 -12.60
CA ILE A 194 12.43 3.37 -13.24
C ILE A 194 11.91 2.31 -12.27
N SER A 195 12.79 1.69 -11.48
CA SER A 195 12.40 0.71 -10.46
C SER A 195 11.45 1.32 -9.41
N ILE A 196 11.79 2.52 -8.89
CA ILE A 196 10.98 3.22 -7.89
C ILE A 196 9.66 3.68 -8.50
N ARG A 197 9.70 4.30 -9.68
CA ARG A 197 8.50 4.81 -10.34
C ARG A 197 7.55 3.69 -10.74
N SER A 198 8.09 2.63 -11.31
CA SER A 198 7.42 1.36 -11.66
C SER A 198 6.15 1.47 -12.50
N THR A 199 5.86 2.63 -13.09
CA THR A 199 4.73 2.87 -14.01
C THR A 199 5.07 4.03 -14.94
N PHE A 200 4.42 4.05 -16.12
CA PHE A 200 4.46 5.17 -17.08
C PHE A 200 3.27 6.13 -16.91
N ASP A 201 2.34 5.82 -16.02
CA ASP A 201 1.19 6.67 -15.71
C ASP A 201 1.62 8.02 -15.13
N HIS A 202 0.71 8.95 -15.00
CA HIS A 202 0.99 10.30 -14.47
C HIS A 202 1.66 10.26 -13.09
N ARG A 203 1.27 9.32 -12.22
CA ARG A 203 1.79 9.17 -10.86
C ARG A 203 2.62 7.90 -10.67
N PRO A 204 3.60 7.90 -9.75
CA PRO A 204 4.36 6.70 -9.42
C PRO A 204 3.46 5.62 -8.82
N ALA A 205 3.88 4.37 -8.95
CA ALA A 205 3.20 3.23 -8.36
C ALA A 205 3.10 3.36 -6.83
N ASN A 206 1.95 2.94 -6.30
CA ASN A 206 1.68 2.83 -4.88
C ASN A 206 1.03 1.45 -4.56
N PRO A 207 0.83 1.06 -3.29
CA PRO A 207 0.24 -0.24 -2.96
C PRO A 207 -1.11 -0.52 -3.63
N ALA A 208 -1.95 0.49 -3.87
CA ALA A 208 -3.25 0.29 -4.53
C ALA A 208 -3.15 -0.22 -5.98
N LEU A 209 -2.02 0.02 -6.66
CA LEU A 209 -1.78 -0.52 -8.01
C LEU A 209 -1.77 -2.07 -8.01
N PHE A 210 -1.43 -2.68 -6.88
CA PHE A 210 -1.31 -4.12 -6.70
C PHE A 210 -2.59 -4.77 -6.15
N ALA A 211 -3.66 -4.00 -5.92
CA ALA A 211 -4.97 -4.51 -5.58
C ALA A 211 -5.68 -4.97 -6.87
N ILE A 212 -5.41 -6.21 -7.28
CA ILE A 212 -5.84 -6.78 -8.58
C ILE A 212 -6.87 -7.90 -8.44
N THR A 213 -7.23 -8.25 -7.20
CA THR A 213 -8.25 -9.26 -6.88
C THR A 213 -9.34 -8.66 -6.00
N SER A 214 -10.43 -9.40 -5.79
CA SER A 214 -11.50 -9.03 -4.85
C SER A 214 -11.23 -9.43 -3.39
N ASP A 215 -10.10 -10.08 -3.11
CA ASP A 215 -9.70 -10.49 -1.77
C ASP A 215 -8.59 -9.58 -1.23
N SER A 216 -8.86 -8.86 -0.15
CA SER A 216 -7.94 -7.88 0.42
C SER A 216 -6.66 -8.51 0.98
N LEU A 217 -6.74 -9.73 1.58
CA LEU A 217 -5.55 -10.43 2.02
C LEU A 217 -4.68 -10.81 0.82
N VAL A 218 -5.27 -11.43 -0.23
CA VAL A 218 -4.53 -11.84 -1.43
C VAL A 218 -3.83 -10.63 -2.06
N ASN A 219 -4.51 -9.49 -2.18
CA ASN A 219 -3.91 -8.24 -2.65
C ASN A 219 -2.73 -7.81 -1.78
N SER A 220 -2.85 -7.93 -0.47
CA SER A 220 -1.76 -7.61 0.45
C SER A 220 -0.56 -8.55 0.30
N LEU A 221 -0.78 -9.82 -0.08
CA LEU A 221 0.29 -10.80 -0.29
C LEU A 221 1.09 -10.55 -1.58
N ILE A 222 0.55 -9.80 -2.54
CA ILE A 222 1.25 -9.45 -3.79
C ILE A 222 2.45 -8.53 -3.52
N ILE A 223 2.29 -7.53 -2.68
CA ILE A 223 3.38 -6.63 -2.29
C ILE A 223 4.27 -7.28 -1.22
N ASN A 224 5.40 -6.69 -0.88
CA ASN A 224 6.24 -7.13 0.23
C ASN A 224 5.99 -6.30 1.49
N SER A 225 6.24 -6.87 2.67
CA SER A 225 5.96 -6.22 3.96
C SER A 225 6.83 -4.98 4.23
N PRO A 226 8.13 -4.96 3.91
CA PRO A 226 8.93 -3.74 4.06
C PRO A 226 8.39 -2.56 3.25
N TYR A 227 7.94 -2.78 2.02
CA TYR A 227 7.33 -1.73 1.21
C TYR A 227 5.99 -1.27 1.79
N SER A 228 5.15 -2.20 2.24
CA SER A 228 3.88 -1.88 2.92
C SER A 228 4.10 -1.01 4.16
N VAL A 229 5.06 -1.37 5.02
CA VAL A 229 5.40 -0.61 6.23
C VAL A 229 5.98 0.78 5.89
N LEU A 230 6.89 0.87 4.91
CA LEU A 230 7.45 2.15 4.47
C LEU A 230 6.36 3.09 3.92
N TYR A 231 5.43 2.54 3.13
CA TYR A 231 4.33 3.33 2.60
C TYR A 231 3.36 3.77 3.71
N ALA A 232 3.06 2.90 4.67
CA ALA A 232 2.26 3.25 5.84
C ALA A 232 2.91 4.36 6.67
N ALA A 233 4.22 4.29 6.92
CA ALA A 233 4.98 5.34 7.63
C ALA A 233 4.93 6.68 6.87
N TYR A 234 5.01 6.64 5.54
CA TYR A 234 4.86 7.83 4.71
C TYR A 234 3.45 8.43 4.82
N SER A 235 2.41 7.59 4.78
CA SER A 235 1.01 8.01 4.84
C SER A 235 0.64 8.60 6.21
N MET A 236 1.17 8.06 7.30
CA MET A 236 0.90 8.52 8.67
C MET A 236 1.30 9.99 8.92
N ARG A 237 2.19 10.56 8.13
CA ARG A 237 2.57 11.99 8.24
C ARG A 237 1.38 12.94 8.10
N TYR A 238 0.36 12.51 7.38
CA TYR A 238 -0.83 13.32 7.07
C TYR A 238 -2.01 13.02 7.99
N GLU A 239 -1.96 11.91 8.74
CA GLU A 239 -3.03 11.47 9.64
C GLU A 239 -2.96 12.08 11.04
N ALA A 240 -1.77 12.44 11.51
CA ALA A 240 -1.52 12.88 12.88
C ALA A 240 -2.29 14.16 13.29
N ARG A 241 -2.80 14.94 12.34
CA ARG A 241 -3.42 16.24 12.60
C ARG A 241 -4.91 16.19 12.96
N SER A 242 -5.64 15.12 12.65
CA SER A 242 -7.09 15.08 12.89
C SER A 242 -7.44 14.89 14.36
N SER A 243 -6.71 14.04 15.07
CA SER A 243 -6.94 13.82 16.51
C SER A 243 -6.55 15.03 17.38
N GLU A 244 -5.67 15.90 16.89
CA GLU A 244 -5.30 17.15 17.55
C GLU A 244 -6.40 18.21 17.41
N ILE A 245 -7.14 18.21 16.30
CA ILE A 245 -8.18 19.20 15.99
C ILE A 245 -9.51 18.84 16.68
N TYR A 246 -9.90 17.56 16.67
CA TYR A 246 -11.21 17.11 17.18
C TYR A 246 -11.18 16.58 18.61
N GLY A 247 -9.99 16.37 19.19
CA GLY A 247 -9.84 15.70 20.47
C GLY A 247 -10.10 14.19 20.40
N LYS A 248 -10.34 13.59 21.56
CA LYS A 248 -10.60 12.15 21.70
C LYS A 248 -11.87 11.96 22.52
N LEU A 249 -12.75 11.10 22.04
CA LEU A 249 -13.90 10.61 22.77
C LEU A 249 -13.77 9.08 22.94
N ASP A 250 -14.30 8.60 24.05
CA ASP A 250 -14.45 7.16 24.25
C ASP A 250 -15.42 6.56 23.21
N GLU A 251 -15.14 5.35 22.73
CA GLU A 251 -15.91 4.71 21.65
C GLU A 251 -17.38 4.53 22.05
N ALA A 252 -17.66 4.13 23.28
CA ALA A 252 -19.02 3.98 23.78
C ALA A 252 -19.78 5.32 23.83
N GLN A 253 -19.08 6.40 24.15
CA GLN A 253 -19.66 7.75 24.11
C GLN A 253 -19.91 8.20 22.67
N MET A 254 -19.02 7.90 21.74
CA MET A 254 -19.22 8.22 20.32
C MET A 254 -20.46 7.52 19.77
N VAL A 255 -20.60 6.22 20.03
CA VAL A 255 -21.77 5.44 19.61
C VAL A 255 -23.06 6.01 20.23
N LYS A 256 -23.05 6.27 21.54
CA LYS A 256 -24.20 6.87 22.23
C LYS A 256 -24.63 8.20 21.60
N LEU A 257 -23.70 9.11 21.35
CA LEU A 257 -23.98 10.40 20.70
C LEU A 257 -24.48 10.22 19.25
N ALA A 258 -23.93 9.27 18.50
CA ALA A 258 -24.37 8.99 17.15
C ALA A 258 -25.81 8.44 17.10
N LEU A 259 -26.22 7.64 18.09
CA LEU A 259 -27.56 7.06 18.19
C LEU A 259 -28.60 8.02 18.79
N ASP A 260 -28.20 9.09 19.47
CA ASP A 260 -29.11 10.05 20.13
C ASP A 260 -29.74 11.08 19.17
N TRP A 261 -29.48 10.95 17.88
CA TRP A 261 -30.11 11.82 16.90
C TRP A 261 -31.61 11.60 16.81
N PRO A 262 -32.44 12.67 16.77
CA PRO A 262 -33.90 12.58 16.84
C PRO A 262 -34.53 11.67 15.78
N TRP A 263 -33.98 11.65 14.54
CA TRP A 263 -34.51 10.82 13.45
C TRP A 263 -34.11 9.34 13.55
N LEU A 264 -33.15 8.99 14.41
CA LEU A 264 -32.74 7.60 14.62
C LEU A 264 -33.56 6.87 15.70
N LYS A 265 -34.36 7.60 16.47
CA LYS A 265 -35.15 7.04 17.60
C LYS A 265 -36.15 5.96 17.20
N ASN A 266 -36.58 5.94 15.96
CA ASN A 266 -37.58 4.99 15.44
C ASN A 266 -36.93 3.78 14.73
N TYR A 267 -35.61 3.67 14.69
CA TYR A 267 -34.92 2.56 14.05
C TYR A 267 -34.38 1.55 15.03
N GLU A 268 -34.36 0.28 14.64
CA GLU A 268 -33.80 -0.80 15.43
C GLU A 268 -32.32 -1.06 15.06
N PHE A 269 -31.46 -1.00 16.04
CA PHE A 269 -30.02 -1.25 15.94
C PHE A 269 -29.74 -2.62 16.55
N LYS A 270 -29.49 -3.64 15.72
CA LYS A 270 -29.40 -5.05 16.16
C LYS A 270 -27.98 -5.63 16.09
N ASN A 271 -27.07 -4.94 15.42
CA ASN A 271 -25.73 -5.48 15.17
C ASN A 271 -24.70 -4.82 16.10
N PRO A 272 -24.11 -5.56 17.07
CA PRO A 272 -23.11 -5.02 17.98
C PRO A 272 -21.78 -4.67 17.26
N ASP A 273 -21.45 -5.36 16.16
CA ASP A 273 -20.22 -5.08 15.39
C ASP A 273 -20.35 -3.82 14.52
N TYR A 274 -21.60 -3.45 14.19
CA TYR A 274 -21.93 -2.26 13.42
C TYR A 274 -23.02 -1.45 14.14
N PRO A 275 -22.69 -0.78 15.23
CA PRO A 275 -23.68 -0.19 16.14
C PRO A 275 -24.56 0.90 15.53
N THR A 276 -24.17 1.48 14.41
CA THR A 276 -24.98 2.48 13.67
C THR A 276 -25.79 1.88 12.51
N LEU A 277 -25.62 0.58 12.23
CA LEU A 277 -26.38 -0.10 11.19
C LEU A 277 -27.82 -0.36 11.67
N HIS A 278 -28.79 0.13 10.91
CA HIS A 278 -30.20 -0.04 11.24
C HIS A 278 -31.00 -0.50 10.00
N GLN A 279 -32.12 -1.13 10.27
CA GLN A 279 -33.04 -1.58 9.23
C GLN A 279 -34.10 -0.49 8.98
N GLN A 280 -34.22 -0.09 7.72
CA GLN A 280 -35.33 0.74 7.25
C GLN A 280 -36.34 -0.14 6.49
N GLN A 281 -37.61 0.00 6.82
CA GLN A 281 -38.66 -0.62 6.03
C GLN A 281 -39.00 0.28 4.85
N ALA A 282 -39.04 -0.30 3.65
CA ALA A 282 -39.45 0.43 2.47
C ALA A 282 -40.91 0.84 2.57
N THR A 283 -41.23 2.09 2.32
CA THR A 283 -42.63 2.61 2.27
C THR A 283 -43.38 2.12 1.04
N VAL A 284 -42.64 1.72 0.00
CA VAL A 284 -43.20 1.17 -1.24
C VAL A 284 -42.53 -0.17 -1.51
N GLN A 285 -43.33 -1.22 -1.58
CA GLN A 285 -42.89 -2.52 -2.04
C GLN A 285 -42.95 -2.58 -3.57
N ARG A 286 -41.91 -3.17 -4.17
CA ARG A 286 -41.79 -3.35 -5.63
C ARG A 286 -41.71 -4.86 -5.91
N ASP A 287 -42.39 -5.27 -6.98
CA ASP A 287 -42.39 -6.67 -7.44
C ASP A 287 -41.00 -7.13 -7.90
N LYS A 288 -40.17 -6.21 -8.38
CA LYS A 288 -38.81 -6.48 -8.83
C LYS A 288 -37.83 -5.47 -8.24
N PRO A 289 -36.64 -5.92 -7.81
CA PRO A 289 -35.59 -5.01 -7.39
C PRO A 289 -35.10 -4.17 -8.57
N LEU A 290 -34.79 -2.90 -8.34
CA LEU A 290 -34.22 -2.00 -9.33
C LEU A 290 -32.70 -2.07 -9.28
N ASN A 291 -32.08 -1.83 -10.43
CA ASN A 291 -30.64 -1.54 -10.48
C ASN A 291 -30.39 -0.13 -9.98
N LEU A 292 -29.31 0.04 -9.21
CA LEU A 292 -28.82 1.34 -8.77
C LEU A 292 -27.57 1.71 -9.57
N VAL A 293 -27.64 2.85 -10.27
CA VAL A 293 -26.48 3.45 -10.97
C VAL A 293 -26.21 4.80 -10.34
N ILE A 294 -24.99 4.98 -9.81
CA ILE A 294 -24.53 6.26 -9.26
C ILE A 294 -23.48 6.82 -10.22
N VAL A 295 -23.76 7.99 -10.79
CA VAL A 295 -22.81 8.72 -11.64
C VAL A 295 -22.27 9.91 -10.86
N LEU A 296 -21.00 9.84 -10.45
CA LEU A 296 -20.30 10.91 -9.77
C LEU A 296 -19.47 11.68 -10.79
N GLN A 297 -19.98 12.87 -11.16
CA GLN A 297 -19.32 13.71 -12.15
C GLN A 297 -18.26 14.59 -11.51
N GLU A 298 -17.02 14.42 -11.94
CA GLU A 298 -15.89 15.24 -11.45
C GLU A 298 -15.93 16.65 -12.01
N SER A 299 -15.59 17.62 -11.16
CA SER A 299 -15.43 19.06 -11.52
C SER A 299 -16.69 19.73 -12.10
N LEU A 300 -17.86 19.10 -12.02
CA LEU A 300 -19.12 19.67 -12.48
C LEU A 300 -19.75 20.50 -11.35
N GLY A 301 -19.50 21.79 -11.38
CA GLY A 301 -20.13 22.77 -10.47
C GLY A 301 -21.33 23.48 -11.09
N ALA A 302 -22.10 24.20 -10.27
CA ALA A 302 -23.26 24.99 -10.72
C ALA A 302 -22.92 25.98 -11.83
N THR A 303 -21.68 26.44 -11.95
CA THR A 303 -21.19 27.31 -13.02
C THR A 303 -21.34 26.71 -14.43
N PHE A 304 -21.55 25.40 -14.55
CA PHE A 304 -21.77 24.70 -15.82
C PHE A 304 -23.20 24.21 -16.01
N VAL A 305 -24.14 24.65 -15.15
CA VAL A 305 -25.55 24.24 -15.17
C VAL A 305 -26.41 25.47 -15.31
N GLU A 306 -27.12 25.60 -16.46
CA GLU A 306 -27.87 26.79 -16.82
C GLU A 306 -28.96 27.13 -15.81
N SER A 307 -29.76 26.15 -15.37
CA SER A 307 -30.82 26.34 -14.39
C SER A 307 -30.34 26.72 -12.99
N LEU A 308 -29.04 26.62 -12.72
CA LEU A 308 -28.37 27.06 -11.46
C LEU A 308 -27.66 28.42 -11.66
N GLY A 309 -27.86 29.10 -12.77
CA GLY A 309 -27.23 30.38 -13.09
C GLY A 309 -25.88 30.27 -13.78
N GLY A 310 -25.50 29.09 -14.25
CA GLY A 310 -24.25 28.79 -14.96
C GLY A 310 -24.35 28.90 -16.47
N VAL A 311 -23.26 28.55 -17.18
CA VAL A 311 -23.23 28.52 -18.65
C VAL A 311 -23.97 27.29 -19.19
N PRO A 312 -24.62 27.39 -20.38
CA PRO A 312 -25.50 26.36 -20.93
C PRO A 312 -24.70 25.25 -21.65
N VAL A 313 -23.85 24.52 -20.92
CA VAL A 313 -23.00 23.47 -21.50
C VAL A 313 -23.42 22.05 -21.11
N THR A 314 -24.51 21.92 -20.34
CA THR A 314 -25.01 20.62 -19.85
C THR A 314 -26.49 20.41 -20.23
N PRO A 315 -26.87 20.41 -21.54
CA PRO A 315 -28.31 20.36 -21.98
C PRO A 315 -28.98 19.04 -21.57
N GLU A 316 -28.23 17.90 -21.54
CA GLU A 316 -28.82 16.61 -21.12
C GLU A 316 -29.12 16.58 -19.62
N LEU A 317 -28.35 17.29 -18.79
CA LEU A 317 -28.63 17.44 -17.36
C LEU A 317 -29.89 18.27 -17.12
N GLU A 318 -30.07 19.35 -17.88
CA GLU A 318 -31.31 20.16 -17.87
C GLU A 318 -32.55 19.33 -18.26
N LYS A 319 -32.42 18.44 -19.22
CA LYS A 319 -33.48 17.51 -19.61
C LYS A 319 -33.81 16.54 -18.49
N LEU A 320 -32.80 15.90 -17.88
CA LEU A 320 -32.97 14.99 -16.75
C LEU A 320 -33.63 15.66 -15.54
N LYS A 321 -33.41 16.95 -15.34
CA LYS A 321 -34.09 17.76 -14.31
C LYS A 321 -35.61 17.68 -14.43
N SER A 322 -36.16 17.65 -15.64
CA SER A 322 -37.61 17.57 -15.90
C SER A 322 -38.17 16.15 -15.74
N GLU A 323 -37.31 15.13 -15.74
CA GLU A 323 -37.70 13.71 -15.71
C GLU A 323 -37.54 13.06 -14.32
N GLY A 324 -36.89 13.72 -13.36
CA GLY A 324 -36.56 13.16 -12.08
C GLY A 324 -36.67 14.10 -10.90
N ILE A 325 -36.06 13.72 -9.77
CA ILE A 325 -35.94 14.56 -8.59
C ILE A 325 -34.70 15.42 -8.75
N TRP A 326 -34.86 16.73 -8.66
CA TRP A 326 -33.79 17.70 -8.77
C TRP A 326 -33.54 18.42 -7.45
N PHE A 327 -32.27 18.48 -7.01
CA PHE A 327 -31.85 19.16 -5.80
C PHE A 327 -31.12 20.47 -6.18
N GLU A 328 -31.75 21.62 -5.99
CA GLU A 328 -31.17 22.92 -6.34
C GLU A 328 -30.09 23.38 -5.39
N GLN A 329 -30.09 22.85 -4.14
CA GLN A 329 -29.15 23.18 -3.09
C GLN A 329 -28.30 21.97 -2.71
N LEU A 330 -27.76 21.25 -3.69
CA LEU A 330 -26.83 20.15 -3.47
C LEU A 330 -25.38 20.65 -3.43
N TYR A 331 -24.70 20.45 -2.33
CA TYR A 331 -23.33 20.88 -2.14
C TYR A 331 -22.39 19.68 -2.01
N ALA A 332 -21.22 19.77 -2.64
CA ALA A 332 -20.18 18.79 -2.47
C ALA A 332 -19.59 18.89 -1.05
N THR A 333 -19.20 17.73 -0.48
CA THR A 333 -18.61 17.64 0.87
C THR A 333 -17.16 18.09 0.93
N GLY A 334 -16.56 18.49 -0.19
CA GLY A 334 -15.20 19.01 -0.27
C GLY A 334 -14.75 19.26 -1.69
N THR A 335 -13.58 19.88 -1.84
CA THR A 335 -13.01 20.29 -3.12
C THR A 335 -12.23 19.19 -3.85
N ARG A 336 -12.14 17.99 -3.27
CA ARG A 336 -11.43 16.85 -3.84
C ARG A 336 -12.39 15.71 -4.13
N SER A 337 -12.24 15.05 -5.28
CA SER A 337 -13.09 13.93 -5.72
C SER A 337 -13.21 12.82 -4.70
N VAL A 338 -12.11 12.49 -4.01
CA VAL A 338 -12.12 11.49 -2.92
C VAL A 338 -13.07 11.83 -1.78
N ARG A 339 -13.30 13.12 -1.48
CA ARG A 339 -14.27 13.56 -0.47
C ARG A 339 -15.70 13.31 -0.92
N GLY A 340 -16.00 13.64 -2.17
CA GLY A 340 -17.30 13.35 -2.75
C GLY A 340 -17.57 11.85 -2.84
N ILE A 341 -16.57 11.07 -3.24
CA ILE A 341 -16.68 9.61 -3.32
C ILE A 341 -16.97 9.00 -1.94
N GLU A 342 -16.18 9.31 -0.90
CA GLU A 342 -16.41 8.77 0.45
C GLU A 342 -17.76 9.17 1.04
N ALA A 343 -18.24 10.38 0.75
CA ALA A 343 -19.54 10.83 1.19
C ALA A 343 -20.68 10.06 0.49
N VAL A 344 -20.59 9.88 -0.82
CA VAL A 344 -21.63 9.21 -1.61
C VAL A 344 -21.69 7.71 -1.33
N VAL A 345 -20.52 7.05 -1.26
CA VAL A 345 -20.49 5.58 -1.11
C VAL A 345 -20.59 5.10 0.32
N ALA A 346 -20.20 5.91 1.31
CA ALA A 346 -20.08 5.50 2.71
C ALA A 346 -20.69 6.49 3.72
N GLY A 347 -21.24 7.62 3.27
CA GLY A 347 -21.90 8.60 4.13
C GLY A 347 -20.95 9.43 5.00
N TYR A 348 -19.67 9.54 4.65
CA TYR A 348 -18.70 10.29 5.45
C TYR A 348 -18.90 11.80 5.37
N TYR A 349 -18.86 12.43 6.52
CA TYR A 349 -18.83 13.90 6.62
C TYR A 349 -17.43 14.44 6.28
N PRO A 350 -17.34 15.67 5.75
CA PRO A 350 -16.07 16.33 5.51
C PRO A 350 -15.35 16.60 6.84
N THR A 351 -14.07 16.25 6.90
CA THR A 351 -13.22 16.49 8.06
C THR A 351 -11.95 17.21 7.60
N PRO A 352 -11.25 18.00 8.44
CA PRO A 352 -9.95 18.57 8.11
C PRO A 352 -8.86 17.50 7.92
N ALA A 353 -9.10 16.28 8.40
CA ALA A 353 -8.20 15.14 8.20
C ALA A 353 -8.11 14.73 6.73
N GLN A 354 -7.18 13.83 6.42
CA GLN A 354 -7.11 13.21 5.11
C GLN A 354 -8.37 12.37 4.84
N SER A 355 -8.78 12.29 3.57
CA SER A 355 -9.89 11.43 3.14
C SER A 355 -9.67 9.99 3.59
N THR A 356 -10.73 9.33 4.04
CA THR A 356 -10.72 7.95 4.51
C THR A 356 -10.28 6.98 3.41
N VAL A 357 -10.63 7.25 2.16
CA VAL A 357 -10.18 6.48 1.00
C VAL A 357 -8.65 6.39 0.93
N LYS A 358 -7.93 7.43 1.36
CA LYS A 358 -6.47 7.50 1.34
C LYS A 358 -5.79 6.83 2.54
N LEU A 359 -6.55 6.49 3.59
CA LEU A 359 -5.99 5.94 4.82
C LEU A 359 -5.71 4.45 4.67
N ALA A 360 -4.58 4.00 5.21
CA ALA A 360 -4.17 2.59 5.14
C ALA A 360 -5.16 1.63 5.83
N ASN A 361 -5.93 2.12 6.82
CA ASN A 361 -6.92 1.32 7.55
C ASN A 361 -8.25 1.16 6.81
N SER A 362 -8.51 1.91 5.74
CA SER A 362 -9.77 1.88 5.00
C SER A 362 -9.87 0.74 3.99
N GLN A 363 -8.99 -0.25 4.08
CA GLN A 363 -8.97 -1.40 3.18
C GLN A 363 -9.77 -2.60 3.70
N GLN A 364 -10.24 -2.56 4.95
CA GLN A 364 -11.01 -3.63 5.59
C GLN A 364 -12.07 -3.07 6.53
N ASN A 365 -13.13 -3.84 6.74
CA ASN A 365 -14.21 -3.56 7.69
C ASN A 365 -14.91 -2.21 7.43
N PHE A 366 -15.07 -1.86 6.17
CA PHE A 366 -15.63 -0.60 5.74
C PHE A 366 -17.00 -0.83 5.10
N THR A 367 -18.03 -0.22 5.67
CA THR A 367 -19.39 -0.34 5.14
C THR A 367 -19.62 0.69 4.04
N THR A 368 -20.02 0.22 2.86
CA THR A 368 -20.42 1.05 1.72
C THR A 368 -21.81 0.66 1.23
N VAL A 369 -22.45 1.52 0.46
CA VAL A 369 -23.71 1.18 -0.21
C VAL A 369 -23.56 -0.07 -1.08
N ALA A 370 -22.40 -0.26 -1.70
CA ALA A 370 -22.10 -1.46 -2.48
C ALA A 370 -22.03 -2.71 -1.62
N SER A 371 -21.37 -2.66 -0.44
CA SER A 371 -21.30 -3.81 0.47
C SER A 371 -22.69 -4.21 1.04
N ILE A 372 -23.54 -3.23 1.34
CA ILE A 372 -24.91 -3.46 1.77
C ILE A 372 -25.73 -4.15 0.67
N LEU A 373 -25.68 -3.63 -0.57
CA LEU A 373 -26.40 -4.21 -1.70
C LEU A 373 -25.88 -5.60 -2.08
N LYS A 374 -24.57 -5.82 -2.01
CA LYS A 374 -23.93 -7.13 -2.22
C LYS A 374 -24.47 -8.18 -1.23
N SER A 375 -24.66 -7.81 0.03
CA SER A 375 -25.26 -8.70 1.04
C SER A 375 -26.72 -9.09 0.73
N GLN A 376 -27.40 -8.30 -0.12
CA GLN A 376 -28.76 -8.56 -0.60
C GLN A 376 -28.80 -9.28 -1.97
N GLY A 377 -27.65 -9.75 -2.47
CA GLY A 377 -27.55 -10.50 -3.72
C GLY A 377 -27.32 -9.64 -4.97
N TYR A 378 -27.07 -8.35 -4.85
CA TYR A 378 -26.71 -7.51 -5.97
C TYR A 378 -25.28 -7.79 -6.44
N GLN A 379 -25.06 -7.71 -7.75
CA GLN A 379 -23.73 -7.60 -8.33
C GLN A 379 -23.30 -6.14 -8.31
N THR A 380 -22.14 -5.86 -7.70
CA THR A 380 -21.62 -4.50 -7.53
C THR A 380 -20.40 -4.27 -8.42
N GLN A 381 -20.32 -3.07 -9.00
CA GLN A 381 -19.20 -2.67 -9.86
C GLN A 381 -18.85 -1.21 -9.59
N PHE A 382 -17.55 -0.92 -9.50
CA PHE A 382 -17.01 0.44 -9.49
C PHE A 382 -16.25 0.71 -10.78
N VAL A 383 -16.67 1.75 -11.51
CA VAL A 383 -16.02 2.18 -12.75
C VAL A 383 -15.39 3.54 -12.50
N TYR A 384 -14.11 3.68 -12.80
CA TYR A 384 -13.36 4.90 -12.57
C TYR A 384 -12.63 5.33 -13.83
N GLY A 385 -12.81 6.58 -14.24
CA GLY A 385 -12.25 7.14 -15.48
C GLY A 385 -10.78 7.57 -15.36
N GLY A 386 -10.20 7.56 -14.17
CA GLY A 386 -8.81 7.92 -13.92
C GLY A 386 -7.89 6.72 -13.66
N GLU A 387 -6.65 7.00 -13.28
CA GLU A 387 -5.67 5.98 -12.87
C GLU A 387 -6.12 5.33 -11.54
N ALA A 388 -6.50 4.06 -11.58
CA ALA A 388 -7.12 3.36 -10.43
C ALA A 388 -6.26 3.31 -9.17
N HIS A 389 -4.93 3.47 -9.27
CA HIS A 389 -4.04 3.55 -8.12
C HIS A 389 -3.95 4.96 -7.52
N PHE A 390 -4.45 5.97 -8.23
CA PHE A 390 -4.49 7.34 -7.72
C PHE A 390 -5.41 7.44 -6.51
N ASP A 391 -4.97 8.17 -5.49
CA ASP A 391 -5.69 8.38 -4.23
C ASP A 391 -6.19 7.09 -3.56
N ASN A 392 -5.52 5.95 -3.80
CA ASN A 392 -5.88 4.63 -3.26
C ASN A 392 -7.26 4.09 -3.72
N MET A 393 -7.80 4.58 -4.84
CA MET A 393 -9.13 4.18 -5.32
C MET A 393 -9.27 2.66 -5.44
N ARG A 394 -8.31 1.99 -6.10
CA ARG A 394 -8.36 0.54 -6.26
C ARG A 394 -8.32 -0.17 -4.90
N GLY A 395 -7.44 0.25 -3.98
CA GLY A 395 -7.33 -0.37 -2.67
C GLY A 395 -8.59 -0.23 -1.81
N PHE A 396 -9.35 0.84 -1.98
CA PHE A 396 -10.59 1.08 -1.25
C PHE A 396 -11.78 0.29 -1.83
N PHE A 397 -11.86 0.11 -3.17
CA PHE A 397 -12.99 -0.51 -3.85
C PHE A 397 -12.79 -1.99 -4.21
N THR A 398 -11.66 -2.60 -3.91
CA THR A 398 -11.43 -4.04 -4.07
C THR A 398 -11.60 -4.79 -2.76
#